data_f1a977fc647c9d9474f55d02d82c4986
#
_entry.id   f1a977fc647c9d9474f55d02d82c4986
#
_cell.length_a   1.000
_cell.length_b   1.000
_cell.length_c   1.000
_cell.angle_alpha   90.00
_cell.angle_beta   90.00
_cell.angle_gamma   90.00
#
_symmetry.space_group_name_H-M   'P 1'
#
loop_
_entity.id
_entity.type
_entity.pdbx_description
1 polymer ?
#
loop_
_entity_poly.entity_id
_entity_poly.type
_entity_poly.pdbx_seq_one_letter_code
_entity_poly.pdbx_strand_id
1 'polypeptide(L)'
;MLAACMGMTLLAGCDSEQQKTFNEAVKDLEQGSYEYALDEFTQSVNNGISLAVSYRGIGICQMRLGNYEDAISAFTSALSSDKVSKTMAKDLYLYRATARLQAGLLDDAMADCQTLAQKYEMDADCWFLSGKVALAMDGYDEASSDFEQAYGEDSCYDRAIQIYETYLEKDMEADGTRYLEAALSSEAKDTDDMCDRGRIYCYMEDYGNAKTELTNASSKGSTEAVLRLGMVYGAQ
;
A
#
# COMPACT_ATOMS: atom_id res chain seq x y z
N MET A 1 2.92 0.28 -3.61
CA MET A 1 4.17 0.39 -2.80
C MET A 1 4.01 1.54 -1.81
N LEU A 2 3.56 1.29 -0.56
CA LEU A 2 3.40 2.32 0.48
C LEU A 2 4.77 2.59 1.13
N ALA A 3 5.61 3.39 0.49
CA ALA A 3 6.78 4.00 1.11
C ALA A 3 6.38 5.35 1.70
N ALA A 4 5.77 5.33 2.91
CA ALA A 4 5.58 6.55 3.67
C ALA A 4 6.94 7.03 4.19
N CYS A 5 7.53 8.04 3.53
CA CYS A 5 8.69 8.74 4.05
C CYS A 5 8.39 9.29 5.46
N MET A 6 8.99 8.69 6.48
CA MET A 6 9.08 9.30 7.82
C MET A 6 10.08 10.46 7.76
N GLY A 7 9.61 11.66 7.47
CA GLY A 7 10.40 12.88 7.64
C GLY A 7 10.61 13.15 9.14
N MET A 8 11.68 12.66 9.72
CA MET A 8 12.11 13.04 11.07
C MET A 8 13.21 14.09 11.01
N THR A 9 12.94 15.26 11.58
CA THR A 9 13.96 16.24 11.92
C THR A 9 14.78 15.72 13.11
N LEU A 10 16.03 15.34 12.86
CA LEU A 10 17.01 15.00 13.89
C LEU A 10 17.28 16.23 14.76
N LEU A 11 16.84 16.20 16.00
CA LEU A 11 17.32 17.10 17.06
C LEU A 11 18.64 16.52 17.60
N ALA A 12 19.75 17.16 17.29
CA ALA A 12 21.05 16.84 17.84
C ALA A 12 21.10 17.15 19.35
N GLY A 13 21.01 16.13 20.17
CA GLY A 13 21.25 16.16 21.61
C GLY A 13 21.49 14.74 22.08
N CYS A 14 22.38 14.49 23.07
CA CYS A 14 22.72 13.18 23.60
C CYS A 14 21.52 12.26 23.69
N ASP A 15 21.33 11.43 22.69
CA ASP A 15 20.23 10.47 22.64
C ASP A 15 20.43 9.47 23.79
N SER A 16 19.43 9.34 24.66
CA SER A 16 19.41 8.25 25.62
C SER A 16 19.50 6.92 24.86
N GLU A 17 20.01 5.88 25.47
CA GLU A 17 20.08 4.54 24.86
C GLU A 17 18.70 4.11 24.32
N GLN A 18 17.64 4.50 24.98
CA GLN A 18 16.25 4.26 24.59
C GLN A 18 15.86 4.96 23.27
N GLN A 19 16.32 6.22 23.08
CA GLN A 19 16.09 6.93 21.82
C GLN A 19 16.88 6.31 20.67
N LYS A 20 18.07 5.78 20.97
CA LYS A 20 18.88 5.05 19.98
C LYS A 20 18.17 3.79 19.51
N THR A 21 17.63 2.97 20.42
CA THR A 21 16.81 1.78 20.06
C THR A 21 15.63 2.15 19.17
N PHE A 22 14.90 3.23 19.49
CA PHE A 22 13.81 3.71 18.64
C PHE A 22 14.29 4.10 17.24
N ASN A 23 15.43 4.78 17.11
CA ASN A 23 15.98 5.18 15.82
C ASN A 23 16.46 3.94 15.00
N GLU A 24 16.99 2.94 15.69
CA GLU A 24 17.35 1.64 15.07
C GLU A 24 16.10 0.92 14.56
N ALA A 25 15.02 0.87 15.34
CA ALA A 25 13.73 0.31 14.92
C ALA A 25 13.18 0.95 13.64
N VAL A 26 13.27 2.27 13.52
CA VAL A 26 12.84 2.98 12.30
C VAL A 26 13.69 2.58 11.10
N LYS A 27 15.01 2.51 11.29
CA LYS A 27 15.94 2.12 10.24
C LYS A 27 15.71 0.67 9.78
N ASP A 28 15.53 -0.26 10.72
CA ASP A 28 15.30 -1.67 10.42
C ASP A 28 13.94 -1.88 9.72
N LEU A 29 12.91 -1.11 10.10
CA LEU A 29 11.65 -1.08 9.37
C LEU A 29 11.83 -0.63 7.92
N GLU A 30 12.60 0.45 7.68
CA GLU A 30 12.89 0.95 6.34
C GLU A 30 13.69 -0.03 5.50
N GLN A 31 14.53 -0.86 6.13
CA GLN A 31 15.32 -1.92 5.48
C GLN A 31 14.54 -3.23 5.27
N GLY A 32 13.32 -3.33 5.79
CA GLY A 32 12.51 -4.55 5.71
C GLY A 32 12.90 -5.63 6.72
N SER A 33 13.72 -5.30 7.73
CA SER A 33 14.11 -6.20 8.82
C SER A 33 13.02 -6.25 9.89
N TYR A 34 11.82 -6.76 9.52
CA TYR A 34 10.60 -6.59 10.30
C TYR A 34 10.64 -7.22 11.70
N GLU A 35 11.29 -8.37 11.88
CA GLU A 35 11.42 -9.03 13.18
C GLU A 35 12.30 -8.21 14.14
N TYR A 36 13.41 -7.65 13.66
CA TYR A 36 14.29 -6.80 14.46
C TYR A 36 13.60 -5.48 14.82
N ALA A 37 13.00 -4.81 13.84
CA ALA A 37 12.24 -3.59 14.06
C ALA A 37 11.10 -3.79 15.06
N LEU A 38 10.41 -4.93 15.02
CA LEU A 38 9.33 -5.28 15.94
C LEU A 38 9.82 -5.37 17.39
N ASP A 39 10.96 -6.04 17.62
CA ASP A 39 11.55 -6.16 18.95
C ASP A 39 11.95 -4.78 19.50
N GLU A 40 12.63 -3.98 18.69
CA GLU A 40 13.08 -2.64 19.07
C GLU A 40 11.94 -1.65 19.30
N PHE A 41 10.87 -1.67 18.47
CA PHE A 41 9.67 -0.88 18.75
C PHE A 41 8.96 -1.34 20.01
N THR A 42 8.95 -2.64 20.29
CA THR A 42 8.38 -3.18 21.53
C THR A 42 9.18 -2.70 22.75
N GLN A 43 10.49 -2.68 22.67
CA GLN A 43 11.35 -2.10 23.71
C GLN A 43 11.08 -0.59 23.87
N SER A 44 10.88 0.13 22.76
CA SER A 44 10.55 1.57 22.78
C SER A 44 9.21 1.83 23.49
N VAL A 45 8.20 0.99 23.24
CA VAL A 45 6.90 1.06 23.97
C VAL A 45 7.08 0.81 25.46
N ASN A 46 7.85 -0.22 25.84
CA ASN A 46 8.11 -0.55 27.24
C ASN A 46 8.83 0.59 27.97
N ASN A 47 9.63 1.37 27.27
CA ASN A 47 10.34 2.54 27.78
C ASN A 47 9.53 3.85 27.67
N GLY A 48 8.32 3.81 27.14
CA GLY A 48 7.45 4.99 26.97
C GLY A 48 7.90 5.97 25.88
N ILE A 49 8.73 5.52 24.93
CA ILE A 49 9.30 6.35 23.87
C ILE A 49 8.35 6.42 22.68
N SER A 50 7.92 7.63 22.33
CA SER A 50 7.14 7.90 21.10
C SER A 50 5.99 6.92 20.87
N LEU A 51 5.17 6.65 21.89
CA LEU A 51 4.20 5.55 21.95
C LEU A 51 3.36 5.39 20.67
N ALA A 52 2.75 6.48 20.17
CA ALA A 52 1.95 6.41 18.96
C ALA A 52 2.74 5.94 17.73
N VAL A 53 3.99 6.42 17.58
CA VAL A 53 4.87 6.05 16.45
C VAL A 53 5.39 4.64 16.63
N SER A 54 5.75 4.24 17.85
CA SER A 54 6.23 2.89 18.16
C SER A 54 5.12 1.84 17.91
N TYR A 55 3.90 2.09 18.39
CA TYR A 55 2.77 1.21 18.09
C TYR A 55 2.43 1.16 16.59
N ARG A 56 2.53 2.30 15.87
CA ARG A 56 2.40 2.30 14.40
C ARG A 56 3.46 1.42 13.76
N GLY A 57 4.72 1.52 14.20
CA GLY A 57 5.83 0.68 13.74
C GLY A 57 5.58 -0.81 13.99
N ILE A 58 5.15 -1.18 15.21
CA ILE A 58 4.73 -2.55 15.56
C ILE A 58 3.65 -3.03 14.59
N GLY A 59 2.59 -2.23 14.38
CA GLY A 59 1.49 -2.59 13.49
C GLY A 59 1.96 -2.84 12.06
N ILE A 60 2.85 -2.01 11.53
CA ILE A 60 3.41 -2.20 10.19
C ILE A 60 4.26 -3.48 10.13
N CYS A 61 5.13 -3.74 11.11
CA CYS A 61 5.93 -4.97 11.18
C CYS A 61 5.02 -6.20 11.21
N GLN A 62 4.00 -6.20 12.08
CA GLN A 62 3.05 -7.32 12.20
C GLN A 62 2.26 -7.56 10.89
N MET A 63 1.82 -6.49 10.19
CA MET A 63 1.20 -6.62 8.87
C MET A 63 2.14 -7.28 7.86
N ARG A 64 3.42 -6.88 7.83
CA ARG A 64 4.42 -7.43 6.92
C ARG A 64 4.76 -8.88 7.21
N LEU A 65 4.63 -9.29 8.47
CA LEU A 65 4.81 -10.67 8.93
C LEU A 65 3.52 -11.52 8.79
N GLY A 66 2.40 -10.93 8.34
CA GLY A 66 1.12 -11.62 8.18
C GLY A 66 0.31 -11.80 9.46
N ASN A 67 0.72 -11.15 10.56
CA ASN A 67 0.06 -11.25 11.88
C ASN A 67 -0.98 -10.12 12.01
N TYR A 68 -2.09 -10.26 11.29
CA TYR A 68 -3.06 -9.16 11.12
C TYR A 68 -3.78 -8.77 12.41
N GLU A 69 -4.11 -9.70 13.29
CA GLU A 69 -4.76 -9.43 14.59
C GLU A 69 -3.85 -8.61 15.51
N ASP A 70 -2.55 -8.93 15.54
CA ASP A 70 -1.56 -8.17 16.31
C ASP A 70 -1.37 -6.78 15.71
N ALA A 71 -1.38 -6.65 14.37
CA ALA A 71 -1.32 -5.38 13.70
C ALA A 71 -2.53 -4.49 14.06
N ILE A 72 -3.75 -5.03 14.04
CA ILE A 72 -4.99 -4.33 14.43
C ILE A 72 -4.88 -3.83 15.88
N SER A 73 -4.40 -4.68 16.79
CA SER A 73 -4.20 -4.34 18.20
C SER A 73 -3.20 -3.18 18.35
N ALA A 74 -2.08 -3.24 17.64
CA ALA A 74 -1.06 -2.20 17.66
C ALA A 74 -1.57 -0.86 17.09
N PHE A 75 -2.25 -0.85 15.93
CA PHE A 75 -2.84 0.37 15.38
C PHE A 75 -3.93 0.96 16.27
N THR A 76 -4.71 0.12 16.96
CA THR A 76 -5.70 0.58 17.94
C THR A 76 -5.03 1.24 19.14
N SER A 77 -3.93 0.67 19.62
CA SER A 77 -3.11 1.27 20.70
C SER A 77 -2.48 2.59 20.25
N ALA A 78 -2.01 2.66 19.01
CA ALA A 78 -1.49 3.90 18.42
C ALA A 78 -2.57 5.01 18.40
N LEU A 79 -3.78 4.69 17.91
CA LEU A 79 -4.92 5.62 17.85
C LEU A 79 -5.37 6.10 19.25
N SER A 80 -5.17 5.27 20.29
CA SER A 80 -5.52 5.58 21.66
C SER A 80 -4.40 6.34 22.41
N SER A 81 -3.25 6.52 21.79
CA SER A 81 -2.11 7.20 22.42
C SER A 81 -2.31 8.70 22.46
N ASP A 82 -1.67 9.35 23.46
CA ASP A 82 -1.64 10.80 23.53
C ASP A 82 -0.90 11.42 22.32
N LYS A 83 -1.36 12.58 21.86
CA LYS A 83 -0.70 13.40 20.83
C LYS A 83 -0.64 12.78 19.43
N VAL A 84 -1.64 12.00 19.04
CA VAL A 84 -1.80 11.57 17.64
C VAL A 84 -2.24 12.75 16.77
N SER A 85 -1.44 13.12 15.79
CA SER A 85 -1.81 14.17 14.82
C SER A 85 -2.94 13.71 13.91
N LYS A 86 -3.68 14.68 13.31
CA LYS A 86 -4.77 14.36 12.37
C LYS A 86 -4.27 13.53 11.18
N THR A 87 -3.08 13.85 10.66
CA THR A 87 -2.46 13.09 9.55
C THR A 87 -2.12 11.67 9.98
N MET A 88 -1.45 11.50 11.13
CA MET A 88 -1.13 10.17 11.65
C MET A 88 -2.39 9.35 11.93
N ALA A 89 -3.45 9.95 12.46
CA ALA A 89 -4.69 9.24 12.70
C ALA A 89 -5.35 8.76 11.40
N LYS A 90 -5.31 9.57 10.32
CA LYS A 90 -5.74 9.13 8.98
C LYS A 90 -4.97 7.90 8.52
N ASP A 91 -3.63 7.93 8.59
CA ASP A 91 -2.77 6.81 8.23
C ASP A 91 -3.09 5.55 9.07
N LEU A 92 -3.28 5.72 10.37
CA LEU A 92 -3.58 4.61 11.27
C LEU A 92 -4.93 3.95 10.96
N TYR A 93 -5.97 4.73 10.61
CA TYR A 93 -7.24 4.16 10.16
C TYR A 93 -7.06 3.40 8.84
N LEU A 94 -6.28 3.93 7.89
CA LEU A 94 -5.99 3.28 6.62
C LEU A 94 -5.25 1.93 6.83
N TYR A 95 -4.21 1.93 7.64
CA TYR A 95 -3.48 0.69 7.98
C TYR A 95 -4.36 -0.31 8.72
N ARG A 96 -5.17 0.14 9.70
CA ARG A 96 -6.02 -0.75 10.47
C ARG A 96 -7.14 -1.36 9.61
N ALA A 97 -7.76 -0.57 8.74
CA ALA A 97 -8.74 -1.07 7.79
C ALA A 97 -8.11 -2.11 6.83
N THR A 98 -6.88 -1.85 6.36
CA THR A 98 -6.14 -2.82 5.54
C THR A 98 -5.88 -4.12 6.31
N ALA A 99 -5.42 -4.04 7.56
CA ALA A 99 -5.18 -5.23 8.39
C ALA A 99 -6.48 -6.01 8.67
N ARG A 100 -7.59 -5.30 8.91
CA ARG A 100 -8.93 -5.89 9.11
C ARG A 100 -9.45 -6.59 7.85
N LEU A 101 -9.26 -5.99 6.67
CA LEU A 101 -9.58 -6.60 5.39
C LEU A 101 -8.80 -7.91 5.21
N GLN A 102 -7.50 -7.90 5.47
CA GLN A 102 -6.65 -9.09 5.36
C GLN A 102 -6.99 -10.17 6.41
N ALA A 103 -7.48 -9.76 7.58
CA ALA A 103 -7.98 -10.67 8.61
C ALA A 103 -9.42 -11.19 8.34
N GLY A 104 -10.09 -10.72 7.26
CA GLY A 104 -11.48 -11.06 6.95
C GLY A 104 -12.52 -10.38 7.84
N LEU A 105 -12.13 -9.38 8.62
CA LEU A 105 -13.00 -8.59 9.50
C LEU A 105 -13.65 -7.44 8.71
N LEU A 106 -14.50 -7.79 7.74
CA LEU A 106 -15.00 -6.87 6.72
C LEU A 106 -15.86 -5.73 7.29
N ASP A 107 -16.76 -6.02 8.22
CA ASP A 107 -17.61 -5.00 8.87
C ASP A 107 -16.76 -3.95 9.61
N ASP A 108 -15.74 -4.42 10.32
CA ASP A 108 -14.81 -3.54 11.03
C ASP A 108 -13.94 -2.72 10.07
N ALA A 109 -13.49 -3.33 8.96
CA ALA A 109 -12.75 -2.62 7.91
C ALA A 109 -13.61 -1.51 7.30
N MET A 110 -14.86 -1.79 6.97
CA MET A 110 -15.82 -0.82 6.46
C MET A 110 -16.09 0.31 7.47
N ALA A 111 -16.17 0.00 8.76
CA ALA A 111 -16.33 1.03 9.81
C ALA A 111 -15.13 2.01 9.86
N ASP A 112 -13.90 1.52 9.62
CA ASP A 112 -12.73 2.41 9.50
C ASP A 112 -12.77 3.25 8.21
N CYS A 113 -13.18 2.68 7.07
CA CYS A 113 -13.38 3.42 5.81
C CYS A 113 -14.44 4.53 5.99
N GLN A 114 -15.55 4.24 6.64
CA GLN A 114 -16.58 5.25 6.97
C GLN A 114 -16.03 6.34 7.89
N THR A 115 -15.16 5.99 8.85
CA THR A 115 -14.49 6.98 9.71
C THR A 115 -13.55 7.87 8.90
N LEU A 116 -12.81 7.30 7.93
CA LEU A 116 -11.98 8.06 7.00
C LEU A 116 -12.82 9.06 6.21
N ALA A 117 -13.91 8.61 5.59
CA ALA A 117 -14.81 9.46 4.79
C ALA A 117 -15.47 10.57 5.60
N GLN A 118 -15.80 10.33 6.88
CA GLN A 118 -16.46 11.32 7.74
C GLN A 118 -15.52 12.37 8.34
N LYS A 119 -14.28 12.01 8.62
CA LYS A 119 -13.36 12.85 9.43
C LYS A 119 -12.19 13.42 8.65
N TYR A 120 -11.90 12.87 7.49
CA TYR A 120 -10.71 13.20 6.71
C TYR A 120 -11.07 13.47 5.25
N GLU A 121 -10.18 14.14 4.55
CA GLU A 121 -10.23 14.23 3.11
C GLU A 121 -9.81 12.88 2.51
N MET A 122 -10.67 12.32 1.68
CA MET A 122 -10.38 11.08 0.97
C MET A 122 -9.38 11.36 -0.16
N ASP A 123 -8.38 10.53 -0.27
CA ASP A 123 -7.44 10.49 -1.38
C ASP A 123 -7.53 9.16 -2.14
N ALA A 124 -6.75 9.01 -3.18
CA ALA A 124 -6.76 7.82 -4.03
C ALA A 124 -6.59 6.51 -3.23
N ASP A 125 -5.72 6.50 -2.20
CA ASP A 125 -5.50 5.31 -1.37
C ASP A 125 -6.71 5.00 -0.47
N CYS A 126 -7.35 6.03 0.08
CA CYS A 126 -8.57 5.87 0.88
C CYS A 126 -9.72 5.32 0.03
N TRP A 127 -9.94 5.89 -1.16
CA TRP A 127 -10.95 5.41 -2.09
C TRP A 127 -10.66 3.99 -2.56
N PHE A 128 -9.41 3.69 -2.91
CA PHE A 128 -9.02 2.35 -3.32
C PHE A 128 -9.27 1.31 -2.24
N LEU A 129 -8.90 1.60 -0.98
CA LEU A 129 -9.16 0.68 0.13
C LEU A 129 -10.66 0.51 0.38
N SER A 130 -11.45 1.60 0.34
CA SER A 130 -12.91 1.53 0.48
C SER A 130 -13.53 0.63 -0.58
N GLY A 131 -13.12 0.79 -1.85
CA GLY A 131 -13.55 -0.07 -2.96
C GLY A 131 -13.17 -1.55 -2.75
N LYS A 132 -11.95 -1.83 -2.26
CA LYS A 132 -11.53 -3.20 -1.92
C LYS A 132 -12.40 -3.82 -0.84
N VAL A 133 -12.71 -3.07 0.22
CA VAL A 133 -13.57 -3.56 1.31
C VAL A 133 -14.99 -3.79 0.79
N ALA A 134 -15.55 -2.84 0.02
CA ALA A 134 -16.88 -2.98 -0.58
C ALA A 134 -16.95 -4.21 -1.50
N LEU A 135 -15.94 -4.42 -2.36
CA LEU A 135 -15.88 -5.58 -3.24
C LEU A 135 -15.75 -6.91 -2.46
N ALA A 136 -15.02 -6.90 -1.35
CA ALA A 136 -14.92 -8.08 -0.47
C ALA A 136 -16.25 -8.41 0.20
N MET A 137 -17.10 -7.42 0.44
CA MET A 137 -18.47 -7.53 0.97
C MET A 137 -19.54 -7.77 -0.12
N ASP A 138 -19.12 -8.00 -1.37
CA ASP A 138 -19.99 -8.16 -2.55
C ASP A 138 -20.85 -6.92 -2.87
N GLY A 139 -20.41 -5.74 -2.42
CA GLY A 139 -20.99 -4.42 -2.72
C GLY A 139 -20.43 -3.86 -4.05
N TYR A 140 -20.84 -4.45 -5.17
CA TYR A 140 -20.23 -4.19 -6.49
C TYR A 140 -20.41 -2.75 -6.97
N ASP A 141 -21.57 -2.13 -6.77
CA ASP A 141 -21.83 -0.76 -7.19
C ASP A 141 -20.99 0.25 -6.40
N GLU A 142 -20.88 0.03 -5.09
CA GLU A 142 -20.05 0.85 -4.19
C GLU A 142 -18.56 0.70 -4.54
N ALA A 143 -18.11 -0.54 -4.74
CA ALA A 143 -16.72 -0.81 -5.15
C ALA A 143 -16.37 -0.13 -6.47
N SER A 144 -17.26 -0.22 -7.47
CA SER A 144 -17.08 0.43 -8.77
C SER A 144 -16.99 1.95 -8.63
N SER A 145 -17.85 2.56 -7.84
CA SER A 145 -17.83 4.00 -7.56
C SER A 145 -16.53 4.44 -6.88
N ASP A 146 -16.10 3.69 -5.86
CA ASP A 146 -14.88 4.01 -5.09
C ASP A 146 -13.62 3.85 -5.94
N PHE A 147 -13.54 2.82 -6.79
CA PHE A 147 -12.43 2.66 -7.72
C PHE A 147 -12.39 3.74 -8.80
N GLU A 148 -13.55 4.23 -9.27
CA GLU A 148 -13.61 5.39 -10.16
C GLU A 148 -13.05 6.66 -9.49
N GLN A 149 -13.38 6.89 -8.21
CA GLN A 149 -12.79 8.00 -7.45
C GLN A 149 -11.28 7.81 -7.28
N ALA A 150 -10.83 6.61 -6.88
CA ALA A 150 -9.42 6.31 -6.70
C ALA A 150 -8.61 6.56 -7.98
N TYR A 151 -9.10 6.09 -9.12
CA TYR A 151 -8.45 6.30 -10.41
C TYR A 151 -8.57 7.74 -10.91
N GLY A 152 -9.65 8.43 -10.57
CA GLY A 152 -9.83 9.85 -10.89
C GLY A 152 -8.83 10.75 -10.16
N GLU A 153 -8.51 10.43 -8.90
CA GLU A 153 -7.51 11.15 -8.09
C GLU A 153 -6.07 10.81 -8.49
N ASP A 154 -5.81 9.57 -8.86
CA ASP A 154 -4.47 9.08 -9.26
C ASP A 154 -4.58 8.12 -10.45
N SER A 155 -4.58 8.69 -11.65
CA SER A 155 -4.73 7.95 -12.91
C SER A 155 -3.40 7.39 -13.45
N CYS A 156 -2.53 6.86 -12.57
CA CYS A 156 -1.29 6.21 -12.96
C CYS A 156 -1.49 4.74 -13.38
N TYR A 157 -0.50 4.18 -14.08
CA TYR A 157 -0.53 2.78 -14.54
C TYR A 157 -0.63 1.80 -13.36
N ASP A 158 0.12 2.03 -12.28
CA ASP A 158 0.12 1.17 -11.10
C ASP A 158 -1.26 1.13 -10.44
N ARG A 159 -1.97 2.28 -10.34
CA ARG A 159 -3.35 2.32 -9.83
C ARG A 159 -4.33 1.52 -10.69
N ALA A 160 -4.23 1.64 -12.00
CA ALA A 160 -5.04 0.85 -12.93
C ALA A 160 -4.83 -0.65 -12.75
N ILE A 161 -3.56 -1.05 -12.61
CA ILE A 161 -3.18 -2.45 -12.37
C ILE A 161 -3.71 -2.94 -11.02
N GLN A 162 -3.55 -2.17 -9.95
CA GLN A 162 -4.07 -2.52 -8.62
C GLN A 162 -5.59 -2.75 -8.63
N ILE A 163 -6.34 -1.89 -9.31
CA ILE A 163 -7.79 -2.04 -9.45
C ILE A 163 -8.12 -3.30 -10.25
N TYR A 164 -7.46 -3.50 -11.39
CA TYR A 164 -7.64 -4.70 -12.21
C TYR A 164 -7.37 -5.99 -11.42
N GLU A 165 -6.23 -6.07 -10.73
CA GLU A 165 -5.86 -7.23 -9.92
C GLU A 165 -6.89 -7.49 -8.81
N THR A 166 -7.47 -6.43 -8.22
CA THR A 166 -8.53 -6.56 -7.21
C THR A 166 -9.82 -7.17 -7.79
N TYR A 167 -10.22 -6.77 -9.00
CA TYR A 167 -11.36 -7.37 -9.69
C TYR A 167 -11.05 -8.81 -10.14
N LEU A 168 -9.83 -9.08 -10.58
CA LEU A 168 -9.39 -10.40 -11.00
C LEU A 168 -9.46 -11.42 -9.85
N GLU A 169 -9.15 -11.03 -8.60
CA GLU A 169 -9.31 -11.86 -7.39
C GLU A 169 -10.77 -12.34 -7.17
N LYS A 170 -11.73 -11.67 -7.80
CA LYS A 170 -13.17 -11.99 -7.74
C LYS A 170 -13.73 -12.55 -9.04
N ASP A 171 -12.86 -12.97 -9.97
CA ASP A 171 -13.26 -13.44 -11.32
C ASP A 171 -14.07 -12.38 -12.13
N MET A 172 -13.85 -11.09 -11.83
CA MET A 172 -14.53 -9.94 -12.46
C MET A 172 -13.60 -9.19 -13.42
N GLU A 173 -12.89 -9.91 -14.24
CA GLU A 173 -11.84 -9.38 -15.15
C GLU A 173 -12.36 -8.25 -16.06
N ALA A 174 -13.58 -8.38 -16.60
CA ALA A 174 -14.18 -7.39 -17.49
C ALA A 174 -14.35 -6.01 -16.84
N ASP A 175 -14.68 -5.96 -15.54
CA ASP A 175 -14.83 -4.72 -14.80
C ASP A 175 -13.50 -4.02 -14.53
N GLY A 176 -12.43 -4.79 -14.36
CA GLY A 176 -11.08 -4.29 -14.19
C GLY A 176 -10.42 -3.82 -15.49
N THR A 177 -10.69 -4.49 -16.60
CA THR A 177 -10.04 -4.24 -17.92
C THR A 177 -10.19 -2.80 -18.38
N ARG A 178 -11.33 -2.14 -18.11
CA ARG A 178 -11.56 -0.73 -18.46
C ARG A 178 -10.50 0.23 -17.89
N TYR A 179 -9.94 -0.07 -16.72
CA TYR A 179 -8.89 0.76 -16.11
C TYR A 179 -7.55 0.56 -16.81
N LEU A 180 -7.24 -0.67 -17.23
CA LEU A 180 -6.05 -0.96 -18.03
C LEU A 180 -6.11 -0.24 -19.38
N GLU A 181 -7.25 -0.29 -20.07
CA GLU A 181 -7.47 0.42 -21.34
C GLU A 181 -7.36 1.94 -21.17
N ALA A 182 -7.96 2.49 -20.09
CA ALA A 182 -7.87 3.90 -19.78
C ALA A 182 -6.42 4.34 -19.53
N ALA A 183 -5.63 3.57 -18.78
CA ALA A 183 -4.23 3.84 -18.52
C ALA A 183 -3.39 3.84 -19.81
N LEU A 184 -3.63 2.90 -20.72
CA LEU A 184 -2.92 2.81 -22.01
C LEU A 184 -3.19 4.00 -22.94
N SER A 185 -4.24 4.79 -22.69
CA SER A 185 -4.50 6.01 -23.46
C SER A 185 -3.44 7.11 -23.21
N SER A 186 -2.67 7.00 -22.14
CA SER A 186 -1.57 7.91 -21.80
C SER A 186 -0.23 7.38 -22.34
N GLU A 187 0.69 8.30 -22.66
CA GLU A 187 2.05 7.95 -23.04
C GLU A 187 2.92 7.72 -21.80
N ALA A 188 3.85 6.75 -21.89
CA ALA A 188 4.84 6.52 -20.83
C ALA A 188 5.81 7.70 -20.73
N LYS A 189 6.00 8.24 -19.55
CA LYS A 189 6.87 9.39 -19.26
C LYS A 189 8.29 8.95 -18.92
N ASP A 190 8.43 7.80 -18.28
CA ASP A 190 9.70 7.27 -17.80
C ASP A 190 9.80 5.75 -17.96
N THR A 191 10.83 5.17 -17.36
CA THR A 191 11.12 3.74 -17.46
C THR A 191 10.14 2.89 -16.66
N ASP A 192 9.66 3.39 -15.54
CA ASP A 192 8.71 2.70 -14.67
C ASP A 192 7.35 2.63 -15.35
N ASP A 193 6.89 3.73 -15.95
CA ASP A 193 5.71 3.77 -16.80
C ASP A 193 5.77 2.73 -17.94
N MET A 194 6.94 2.59 -18.60
CA MET A 194 7.13 1.58 -19.65
C MET A 194 7.02 0.15 -19.11
N CYS A 195 7.55 -0.10 -17.91
CA CYS A 195 7.42 -1.40 -17.24
C CYS A 195 5.95 -1.70 -16.93
N ASP A 196 5.21 -0.74 -16.40
CA ASP A 196 3.81 -0.91 -16.05
C ASP A 196 2.92 -1.07 -17.30
N ARG A 197 3.18 -0.30 -18.38
CA ARG A 197 2.52 -0.55 -19.67
C ARG A 197 2.80 -1.96 -20.19
N GLY A 198 4.03 -2.43 -20.06
CA GLY A 198 4.40 -3.80 -20.40
C GLY A 198 3.62 -4.84 -19.57
N ARG A 199 3.39 -4.58 -18.26
CA ARG A 199 2.52 -5.41 -17.40
C ARG A 199 1.07 -5.41 -17.89
N ILE A 200 0.53 -4.22 -18.20
CA ILE A 200 -0.83 -4.08 -18.72
C ILE A 200 -1.01 -4.89 -20.00
N TYR A 201 -0.10 -4.77 -20.96
CA TYR A 201 -0.16 -5.55 -22.19
C TYR A 201 -0.05 -7.07 -21.93
N CYS A 202 0.67 -7.50 -20.88
CA CYS A 202 0.68 -8.91 -20.48
C CYS A 202 -0.70 -9.38 -19.97
N TYR A 203 -1.38 -8.58 -19.13
CA TYR A 203 -2.74 -8.89 -18.69
C TYR A 203 -3.74 -8.95 -19.85
N MET A 204 -3.54 -8.13 -20.87
CA MET A 204 -4.38 -8.11 -22.08
C MET A 204 -3.94 -9.16 -23.12
N GLU A 205 -2.98 -10.03 -22.81
CA GLU A 205 -2.40 -11.04 -23.69
C GLU A 205 -1.78 -10.46 -25.00
N ASP A 206 -1.54 -9.15 -25.05
CA ASP A 206 -0.83 -8.49 -26.15
C ASP A 206 0.68 -8.57 -25.93
N TYR A 207 1.21 -9.76 -26.07
CA TYR A 207 2.64 -10.03 -25.87
C TYR A 207 3.56 -9.28 -26.85
N GLY A 208 3.03 -8.84 -28.01
CA GLY A 208 3.77 -8.04 -28.99
C GLY A 208 4.11 -6.65 -28.46
N ASN A 209 3.11 -5.94 -27.94
CA ASN A 209 3.29 -4.64 -27.33
C ASN A 209 3.99 -4.75 -25.97
N ALA A 210 3.67 -5.76 -25.15
CA ALA A 210 4.38 -6.03 -23.90
C ALA A 210 5.89 -6.13 -24.12
N LYS A 211 6.33 -6.93 -25.10
CA LYS A 211 7.74 -7.09 -25.44
C LYS A 211 8.39 -5.79 -25.90
N THR A 212 7.67 -4.97 -26.66
CA THR A 212 8.17 -3.68 -27.15
C THR A 212 8.43 -2.73 -25.99
N GLU A 213 7.45 -2.53 -25.09
CA GLU A 213 7.58 -1.66 -23.92
C GLU A 213 8.69 -2.13 -22.96
N LEU A 214 8.69 -3.43 -22.63
CA LEU A 214 9.69 -4.00 -21.73
C LEU A 214 11.11 -3.99 -22.33
N THR A 215 11.27 -4.15 -23.64
CA THR A 215 12.57 -4.01 -24.32
C THR A 215 13.06 -2.58 -24.24
N ASN A 216 12.19 -1.60 -24.45
CA ASN A 216 12.52 -0.18 -24.32
C ASN A 216 12.95 0.15 -22.88
N ALA A 217 12.20 -0.29 -21.87
CA ALA A 217 12.54 -0.11 -20.47
C ALA A 217 13.88 -0.78 -20.10
N SER A 218 14.10 -2.02 -20.54
CA SER A 218 15.36 -2.75 -20.32
C SER A 218 16.55 -2.05 -20.95
N SER A 219 16.41 -1.51 -22.17
CA SER A 219 17.47 -0.74 -22.84
C SER A 219 17.88 0.52 -22.08
N LYS A 220 16.99 1.05 -21.24
CA LYS A 220 17.21 2.20 -20.35
C LYS A 220 17.68 1.80 -18.95
N GLY A 221 17.96 0.51 -18.72
CA GLY A 221 18.58 0.00 -17.49
C GLY A 221 17.60 -0.56 -16.45
N SER A 222 16.30 -0.76 -16.79
CA SER A 222 15.36 -1.38 -15.85
C SER A 222 15.65 -2.88 -15.69
N THR A 223 16.03 -3.28 -14.48
CA THR A 223 16.21 -4.69 -14.11
C THR A 223 14.87 -5.43 -14.02
N GLU A 224 13.81 -4.74 -13.61
CA GLU A 224 12.46 -5.28 -13.56
C GLU A 224 11.97 -5.66 -14.96
N ALA A 225 12.19 -4.79 -15.96
CA ALA A 225 11.83 -5.07 -17.34
C ALA A 225 12.54 -6.32 -17.89
N VAL A 226 13.80 -6.55 -17.52
CA VAL A 226 14.53 -7.78 -17.90
C VAL A 226 13.85 -9.03 -17.36
N LEU A 227 13.46 -8.99 -16.06
CA LEU A 227 12.77 -10.10 -15.42
C LEU A 227 11.42 -10.38 -16.10
N ARG A 228 10.64 -9.34 -16.35
CA ARG A 228 9.32 -9.44 -17.00
C ARG A 228 9.40 -9.91 -18.46
N LEU A 229 10.43 -9.49 -19.21
CA LEU A 229 10.70 -10.03 -20.54
C LEU A 229 10.90 -11.55 -20.50
N GLY A 230 11.62 -12.06 -19.49
CA GLY A 230 11.77 -13.51 -19.30
C GLY A 230 10.43 -14.22 -19.14
N MET A 231 9.48 -13.62 -18.40
CA MET A 231 8.12 -14.16 -18.25
C MET A 231 7.32 -14.14 -19.57
N VAL A 232 7.41 -13.05 -20.33
CA VAL A 232 6.74 -12.94 -21.66
C VAL A 232 7.25 -13.98 -22.63
N TYR A 233 8.57 -14.25 -22.65
CA TYR A 233 9.14 -15.29 -23.52
C TYR A 233 8.77 -16.71 -23.06
N GLY A 234 8.52 -16.92 -21.78
CA GLY A 234 8.10 -18.22 -21.24
C GLY A 234 6.61 -18.53 -21.46
N ALA A 235 5.79 -17.49 -21.73
CA ALA A 235 4.35 -17.61 -21.95
C ALA A 235 3.98 -17.85 -23.44
N GLN A 236 4.92 -17.71 -24.36
CA GLN A 236 4.77 -17.96 -25.82
C GLN A 236 5.29 -19.35 -26.21
#